data_c46ca0d4f41be38c48b6bb09d6d182dc
#
_entry.id   c46ca0d4f41be38c48b6bb09d6d182dc
#
_cell.length_a   1.000
_cell.length_b   1.000
_cell.length_c   1.000
_cell.angle_alpha   90.00
_cell.angle_beta   90.00
_cell.angle_gamma   90.00
#
_symmetry.space_group_name_H-M   'P 1'
#
loop_
_entity.id
_entity.type
_entity.pdbx_description
1 polymer ?
#
loop_
_entity_poly.entity_id
_entity_poly.type
_entity_poly.pdbx_seq_one_letter_code
_entity_poly.pdbx_strand_id
1 'polypeptide(L)'
;MPDRAIARVPAHPAALPHDPATLRTLAGQVFSRTAGAPLVGGNATRILRDATENYPAWTAAMAAARRAIHIEMYIFHRDAVGRRFVDLLTEKAREGVAVRVVYDWFGCGLSPALGLFRPLIAAGGEVRPFNPPSLSNALGWIRRDHRKLIVVDGQTAYVSGLCIGQMWEGRPELHQEPWRDTGIEIIGPAVDHAEASFAESWRLAGGADYPSPRTDGPSPPAGSVNLRLIPTEPFTANMLRMDLLVTSIARQSLWITDAYFIGTGPYLEALKRAAADGVDVRLLLPHGSDVGWTVPISRSLYRPLLEAGVRIFEWGGTMVHAKTAVADRRWARIGSTNLNLNSWMGNWEMDVAIEDEPTAETLAGHYEEDLSRSTEIVLDRAHPRPKPRPKQPVAAPSRRYRTGRRVVRTVTGVGHSLGAAVSGNRPLEDFAVVPVLGAALLLAATAVIGFVAPRVLAWP
;
A
#
# COMPACT_ATOMS: atom_id res chain seq x y z
N MET A 1 24.38 -4.56 51.07
CA MET A 1 23.93 -4.21 49.72
C MET A 1 23.68 -2.70 49.71
N PRO A 2 24.37 -1.87 48.91
CA PRO A 2 24.17 -0.44 48.90
C PRO A 2 22.95 -0.07 48.12
N ASP A 3 22.13 0.83 48.71
CA ASP A 3 20.96 1.49 48.13
C ASP A 3 21.30 2.13 46.79
N ARG A 4 20.68 1.68 45.70
CA ARG A 4 20.70 2.40 44.44
C ARG A 4 19.69 3.54 44.53
N ALA A 5 20.20 4.75 44.75
CA ALA A 5 19.43 5.96 44.64
C ALA A 5 18.81 6.06 43.24
N ILE A 6 17.49 5.97 43.16
CA ILE A 6 16.73 6.28 41.96
C ILE A 6 16.94 7.76 41.65
N ALA A 7 17.64 8.08 40.58
CA ALA A 7 17.81 9.44 40.13
C ALA A 7 16.42 10.07 39.92
N ARG A 8 16.10 11.12 40.70
CA ARG A 8 14.86 11.90 40.53
C ARG A 8 14.89 12.56 39.15
N VAL A 9 13.94 12.18 38.30
CA VAL A 9 13.65 12.92 37.07
C VAL A 9 13.33 14.38 37.46
N PRO A 10 13.98 15.38 36.85
CA PRO A 10 13.70 16.78 37.18
C PRO A 10 12.23 17.12 36.90
N ALA A 11 11.58 17.77 37.85
CA ALA A 11 10.15 18.03 37.92
C ALA A 11 9.63 19.14 36.98
N HIS A 12 10.45 19.66 36.05
CA HIS A 12 10.01 20.60 35.03
C HIS A 12 10.50 20.10 33.65
N PRO A 13 9.59 19.77 32.71
CA PRO A 13 9.99 19.74 31.32
C PRO A 13 10.49 21.13 30.95
N ALA A 14 11.70 21.21 30.38
CA ALA A 14 12.18 22.46 29.80
C ALA A 14 11.06 23.02 28.91
N ALA A 15 10.73 24.31 29.10
CA ALA A 15 9.68 24.97 28.32
C ALA A 15 9.95 24.68 26.85
N LEU A 16 8.93 24.17 26.12
CA LEU A 16 9.05 23.94 24.68
C LEU A 16 9.48 25.25 24.02
N PRO A 17 10.41 25.22 23.08
CA PRO A 17 10.84 26.42 22.39
C PRO A 17 9.64 27.10 21.77
N HIS A 18 9.42 28.37 22.10
CA HIS A 18 8.30 29.18 21.58
C HIS A 18 8.57 29.70 20.17
N ASP A 19 9.78 29.48 19.63
CA ASP A 19 10.11 29.87 18.26
C ASP A 19 9.47 28.95 17.25
N PRO A 20 8.59 29.47 16.33
CA PRO A 20 7.90 28.67 15.32
C PRO A 20 8.84 27.93 14.35
N ALA A 21 10.06 28.44 14.11
CA ALA A 21 11.02 27.78 13.24
C ALA A 21 11.60 26.52 13.90
N THR A 22 11.94 26.61 15.18
CA THR A 22 12.41 25.46 15.98
C THR A 22 11.33 24.39 16.10
N LEU A 23 10.06 24.77 16.33
CA LEU A 23 8.94 23.83 16.39
C LEU A 23 8.74 23.10 15.04
N ARG A 24 8.83 23.82 13.91
CA ARG A 24 8.76 23.21 12.58
C ARG A 24 9.90 22.23 12.32
N THR A 25 11.12 22.58 12.73
CA THR A 25 12.29 21.71 12.61
C THR A 25 12.10 20.42 13.42
N LEU A 26 11.64 20.53 14.68
CA LEU A 26 11.37 19.38 15.54
C LEU A 26 10.25 18.49 14.94
N ALA A 27 9.16 19.09 14.49
CA ALA A 27 8.10 18.35 13.80
C ALA A 27 8.62 17.61 12.57
N GLY A 28 9.38 18.27 11.69
CA GLY A 28 10.02 17.66 10.54
C GLY A 28 10.94 16.49 10.91
N GLN A 29 11.70 16.60 12.00
CA GLN A 29 12.53 15.50 12.52
C GLN A 29 11.69 14.31 13.01
N VAL A 30 10.58 14.58 13.73
CA VAL A 30 9.65 13.53 14.19
C VAL A 30 9.07 12.78 12.98
N PHE A 31 8.57 13.51 12.00
CA PHE A 31 8.04 12.90 10.77
C PHE A 31 9.12 12.07 10.04
N SER A 32 10.33 12.62 9.85
CA SER A 32 11.41 11.91 9.15
C SER A 32 11.84 10.64 9.88
N ARG A 33 11.98 10.68 11.21
CA ARG A 33 12.31 9.49 12.00
C ARG A 33 11.19 8.45 11.98
N THR A 34 9.94 8.90 12.02
CA THR A 34 8.75 8.04 11.98
C THR A 34 8.63 7.34 10.62
N ALA A 35 8.80 8.09 9.55
CA ALA A 35 8.74 7.58 8.17
C ALA A 35 9.98 6.75 7.77
N GLY A 36 11.12 6.94 8.46
CA GLY A 36 12.40 6.43 7.96
C GLY A 36 12.86 7.09 6.67
N ALA A 37 12.35 8.29 6.35
CA ALA A 37 12.60 9.02 5.11
C ALA A 37 12.75 10.52 5.37
N PRO A 38 13.72 11.20 4.71
CA PRO A 38 13.91 12.64 4.86
C PRO A 38 12.79 13.43 4.17
N LEU A 39 12.55 14.66 4.63
CA LEU A 39 11.77 15.64 3.89
C LEU A 39 12.64 16.23 2.78
N VAL A 40 12.17 16.15 1.55
CA VAL A 40 12.87 16.64 0.35
C VAL A 40 12.06 17.78 -0.25
N GLY A 41 12.64 18.96 -0.26
CA GLY A 41 12.03 20.16 -0.86
C GLY A 41 12.41 20.32 -2.31
N GLY A 42 11.81 21.33 -2.96
CA GLY A 42 12.16 21.71 -4.33
C GLY A 42 11.52 20.84 -5.41
N ASN A 43 10.44 20.10 -5.12
CA ASN A 43 9.80 19.28 -6.11
C ASN A 43 8.61 19.98 -6.78
N ALA A 44 8.31 19.60 -8.01
CA ALA A 44 7.02 19.80 -8.66
C ALA A 44 6.27 18.46 -8.66
N THR A 45 4.96 18.50 -8.42
CA THR A 45 4.11 17.32 -8.40
C THR A 45 2.84 17.53 -9.18
N ARG A 46 2.31 16.45 -9.75
CA ARG A 46 0.99 16.41 -10.38
C ARG A 46 0.27 15.14 -9.97
N ILE A 47 -0.89 15.26 -9.33
CA ILE A 47 -1.76 14.11 -9.03
C ILE A 47 -2.37 13.63 -10.34
N LEU A 48 -2.38 12.32 -10.54
CA LEU A 48 -2.91 11.66 -11.73
C LEU A 48 -4.05 10.73 -11.31
N ARG A 49 -5.24 10.99 -11.87
CA ARG A 49 -6.43 10.23 -11.57
C ARG A 49 -6.60 9.08 -12.55
N ASP A 50 -6.85 7.89 -12.05
CA ASP A 50 -7.16 6.68 -12.81
C ASP A 50 -6.15 6.36 -13.94
N ALA A 51 -6.37 5.31 -14.68
CA ALA A 51 -5.56 4.99 -15.85
C ALA A 51 -5.68 6.03 -16.97
N THR A 52 -6.78 6.77 -17.02
CA THR A 52 -7.03 7.81 -18.02
C THR A 52 -6.02 8.97 -17.99
N GLU A 53 -5.42 9.23 -16.83
CA GLU A 53 -4.35 10.24 -16.71
C GLU A 53 -2.99 9.60 -16.51
N ASN A 54 -2.92 8.49 -15.74
CA ASN A 54 -1.65 7.83 -15.44
C ASN A 54 -1.02 7.19 -16.69
N TYR A 55 -1.76 6.40 -17.45
CA TYR A 55 -1.18 5.68 -18.60
C TYR A 55 -0.70 6.62 -19.71
N PRO A 56 -1.43 7.68 -20.12
CA PRO A 56 -0.90 8.66 -21.04
C PRO A 56 0.35 9.38 -20.52
N ALA A 57 0.38 9.76 -19.23
CA ALA A 57 1.55 10.40 -18.64
C ALA A 57 2.78 9.48 -18.64
N TRP A 58 2.59 8.22 -18.23
CA TRP A 58 3.66 7.23 -18.22
C TRP A 58 4.19 6.92 -19.61
N THR A 59 3.29 6.68 -20.57
CA THR A 59 3.69 6.36 -21.95
C THR A 59 4.34 7.55 -22.64
N ALA A 60 3.89 8.79 -22.40
CA ALA A 60 4.53 9.99 -22.94
C ALA A 60 5.95 10.16 -22.40
N ALA A 61 6.15 9.99 -21.09
CA ALA A 61 7.48 10.06 -20.48
C ALA A 61 8.41 8.95 -21.00
N MET A 62 7.92 7.71 -21.09
CA MET A 62 8.69 6.59 -21.64
C MET A 62 9.04 6.80 -23.12
N ALA A 63 8.12 7.29 -23.93
CA ALA A 63 8.36 7.58 -25.34
C ALA A 63 9.43 8.68 -25.52
N ALA A 64 9.46 9.68 -24.63
CA ALA A 64 10.46 10.74 -24.62
C ALA A 64 11.82 10.33 -24.04
N ALA A 65 11.93 9.17 -23.38
CA ALA A 65 13.13 8.70 -22.71
C ALA A 65 14.33 8.61 -23.66
N ARG A 66 15.50 9.02 -23.17
CA ARG A 66 16.76 9.04 -23.93
C ARG A 66 17.89 8.24 -23.28
N ARG A 67 17.79 7.95 -21.98
CA ARG A 67 18.85 7.32 -21.19
C ARG A 67 18.41 6.02 -20.54
N ALA A 68 17.35 6.08 -19.71
CA ALA A 68 16.90 4.91 -18.97
C ALA A 68 15.39 4.96 -18.65
N ILE A 69 14.78 3.80 -18.61
CA ILE A 69 13.43 3.57 -18.08
C ILE A 69 13.53 2.45 -17.05
N HIS A 70 13.19 2.78 -15.80
CA HIS A 70 13.17 1.84 -14.69
C HIS A 70 11.73 1.64 -14.22
N ILE A 71 11.27 0.40 -14.17
CA ILE A 71 9.91 0.03 -13.79
C ILE A 71 9.95 -1.03 -12.70
N GLU A 72 9.30 -0.74 -11.58
CA GLU A 72 9.02 -1.69 -10.52
C GLU A 72 7.50 -1.82 -10.40
N MET A 73 6.96 -3.05 -10.63
CA MET A 73 5.52 -3.21 -10.81
C MET A 73 5.03 -4.52 -10.20
N TYR A 74 4.01 -4.44 -9.32
CA TYR A 74 3.41 -5.62 -8.71
C TYR A 74 2.66 -6.49 -9.73
N ILE A 75 1.83 -5.88 -10.59
CA ILE A 75 1.08 -6.56 -11.65
C ILE A 75 1.46 -5.99 -13.01
N PHE A 76 1.83 -6.89 -13.94
CA PHE A 76 2.02 -6.56 -15.34
C PHE A 76 1.31 -7.66 -16.16
N HIS A 77 0.08 -7.39 -16.60
CA HIS A 77 -0.75 -8.39 -17.25
C HIS A 77 -0.41 -8.55 -18.74
N ARG A 78 -0.58 -9.79 -19.25
CA ARG A 78 -0.46 -10.10 -20.67
C ARG A 78 -1.77 -9.84 -21.42
N ASP A 79 -2.40 -8.70 -21.19
CA ASP A 79 -3.58 -8.23 -21.90
C ASP A 79 -3.22 -7.16 -22.95
N ALA A 80 -4.21 -6.48 -23.55
CA ALA A 80 -3.96 -5.45 -24.56
C ALA A 80 -3.13 -4.28 -24.00
N VAL A 81 -3.42 -3.87 -22.76
CA VAL A 81 -2.67 -2.79 -22.06
C VAL A 81 -1.22 -3.18 -21.86
N GLY A 82 -0.98 -4.32 -21.22
CA GLY A 82 0.39 -4.75 -20.95
C GLY A 82 1.22 -4.97 -22.21
N ARG A 83 0.61 -5.48 -23.29
CA ARG A 83 1.32 -5.59 -24.59
C ARG A 83 1.71 -4.22 -25.14
N ARG A 84 0.82 -3.21 -25.12
CA ARG A 84 1.16 -1.83 -25.56
C ARG A 84 2.36 -1.26 -24.78
N PHE A 85 2.40 -1.47 -23.47
CA PHE A 85 3.55 -1.04 -22.66
C PHE A 85 4.84 -1.79 -23.05
N VAL A 86 4.78 -3.12 -23.23
CA VAL A 86 5.96 -3.89 -23.65
C VAL A 86 6.43 -3.51 -25.03
N ASP A 87 5.52 -3.24 -25.98
CA ASP A 87 5.88 -2.81 -27.32
C ASP A 87 6.64 -1.47 -27.28
N LEU A 88 6.16 -0.49 -26.53
CA LEU A 88 6.85 0.80 -26.30
C LEU A 88 8.23 0.59 -25.66
N LEU A 89 8.33 -0.19 -24.61
CA LEU A 89 9.59 -0.49 -23.94
C LEU A 89 10.59 -1.20 -24.87
N THR A 90 10.07 -2.09 -25.73
CA THR A 90 10.87 -2.81 -26.74
C THR A 90 11.43 -1.85 -27.79
N GLU A 91 10.63 -0.89 -28.24
CA GLU A 91 11.06 0.16 -29.16
C GLU A 91 12.18 1.01 -28.52
N LYS A 92 11.99 1.48 -27.29
CA LYS A 92 12.99 2.25 -26.55
C LYS A 92 14.29 1.49 -26.32
N ALA A 93 14.21 0.19 -26.00
CA ALA A 93 15.40 -0.64 -25.89
C ALA A 93 16.18 -0.75 -27.20
N ARG A 94 15.48 -0.89 -28.36
CA ARG A 94 16.11 -0.87 -29.69
C ARG A 94 16.76 0.47 -30.03
N GLU A 95 16.24 1.58 -29.50
CA GLU A 95 16.84 2.92 -29.62
C GLU A 95 18.08 3.10 -28.73
N GLY A 96 18.43 2.11 -27.90
CA GLY A 96 19.58 2.15 -27.01
C GLY A 96 19.28 2.69 -25.62
N VAL A 97 18.00 2.93 -25.28
CA VAL A 97 17.59 3.31 -23.91
C VAL A 97 17.75 2.09 -22.99
N ALA A 98 18.36 2.29 -21.82
CA ALA A 98 18.52 1.24 -20.81
C ALA A 98 17.17 0.94 -20.13
N VAL A 99 16.47 -0.09 -20.56
CA VAL A 99 15.17 -0.48 -19.99
C VAL A 99 15.36 -1.58 -18.96
N ARG A 100 14.96 -1.32 -17.71
CA ARG A 100 14.98 -2.28 -16.60
C ARG A 100 13.61 -2.44 -15.97
N VAL A 101 13.15 -3.69 -15.84
CA VAL A 101 11.85 -4.02 -15.25
C VAL A 101 12.03 -4.99 -14.10
N VAL A 102 11.60 -4.62 -12.90
CA VAL A 102 11.36 -5.52 -11.78
C VAL A 102 9.87 -5.81 -11.70
N TYR A 103 9.49 -7.06 -11.63
CA TYR A 103 8.10 -7.44 -11.47
C TYR A 103 7.93 -8.46 -10.35
N ASP A 104 6.85 -8.34 -9.57
CA ASP A 104 6.53 -9.39 -8.60
C ASP A 104 6.06 -10.66 -9.32
N TRP A 105 6.73 -11.79 -9.08
CA TRP A 105 6.42 -13.03 -9.81
C TRP A 105 5.02 -13.56 -9.51
N PHE A 106 4.51 -13.35 -8.29
CA PHE A 106 3.17 -13.79 -7.89
C PHE A 106 2.09 -12.86 -8.45
N GLY A 107 2.30 -11.54 -8.31
CA GLY A 107 1.37 -10.52 -8.83
C GLY A 107 1.21 -10.61 -10.35
N CYS A 108 2.29 -10.81 -11.09
CA CYS A 108 2.25 -11.01 -12.54
C CYS A 108 1.72 -12.38 -12.97
N GLY A 109 1.69 -13.36 -12.05
CA GLY A 109 1.16 -14.69 -12.31
C GLY A 109 1.83 -15.37 -13.50
N LEU A 110 1.03 -15.87 -14.44
CA LEU A 110 1.54 -16.56 -15.63
C LEU A 110 2.00 -15.63 -16.77
N SER A 111 1.75 -14.32 -16.69
CA SER A 111 2.05 -13.37 -17.78
C SER A 111 3.50 -13.43 -18.26
N PRO A 112 4.54 -13.43 -17.41
CA PRO A 112 5.92 -13.57 -17.84
C PRO A 112 6.23 -14.95 -18.42
N ALA A 113 5.74 -16.02 -17.80
CA ALA A 113 5.95 -17.40 -18.27
C ALA A 113 5.33 -17.64 -19.67
N LEU A 114 4.21 -16.96 -19.97
CA LEU A 114 3.58 -16.95 -21.28
C LEU A 114 4.29 -16.03 -22.29
N GLY A 115 5.45 -15.47 -21.93
CA GLY A 115 6.34 -14.77 -22.85
C GLY A 115 6.03 -13.28 -23.01
N LEU A 116 5.34 -12.64 -22.07
CA LEU A 116 5.04 -11.21 -22.13
C LEU A 116 6.28 -10.36 -22.43
N PHE A 117 7.39 -10.59 -21.74
CA PHE A 117 8.61 -9.78 -21.85
C PHE A 117 9.63 -10.28 -22.88
N ARG A 118 9.33 -11.36 -23.64
CA ARG A 118 10.26 -11.88 -24.64
C ARG A 118 10.71 -10.83 -25.68
N PRO A 119 9.81 -10.00 -26.25
CA PRO A 119 10.22 -8.98 -27.21
C PRO A 119 11.19 -7.96 -26.62
N LEU A 120 10.94 -7.51 -25.37
CA LEU A 120 11.79 -6.57 -24.65
C LEU A 120 13.18 -7.15 -24.38
N ILE A 121 13.24 -8.40 -23.89
CA ILE A 121 14.51 -9.09 -23.62
C ILE A 121 15.31 -9.28 -24.92
N ALA A 122 14.65 -9.65 -26.01
CA ALA A 122 15.29 -9.80 -27.32
C ALA A 122 15.81 -8.46 -27.88
N ALA A 123 15.26 -7.34 -27.46
CA ALA A 123 15.72 -6.00 -27.82
C ALA A 123 16.83 -5.45 -26.89
N GLY A 124 17.28 -6.23 -25.91
CA GLY A 124 18.33 -5.83 -24.97
C GLY A 124 17.82 -5.26 -23.65
N GLY A 125 16.53 -5.21 -23.42
CA GLY A 125 15.96 -4.82 -22.12
C GLY A 125 16.19 -5.90 -21.05
N GLU A 126 16.35 -5.47 -19.82
CA GLU A 126 16.59 -6.33 -18.67
C GLU A 126 15.31 -6.48 -17.84
N VAL A 127 14.91 -7.73 -17.57
CA VAL A 127 13.67 -8.03 -16.84
C VAL A 127 13.97 -9.03 -15.72
N ARG A 128 13.53 -8.73 -14.50
CA ARG A 128 13.80 -9.59 -13.34
C ARG A 128 12.55 -9.85 -12.50
N PRO A 129 12.31 -11.11 -12.11
CA PRO A 129 11.28 -11.43 -11.13
C PRO A 129 11.76 -11.11 -9.72
N PHE A 130 10.89 -10.49 -8.92
CA PHE A 130 11.13 -10.29 -7.51
C PHE A 130 10.62 -11.49 -6.70
N ASN A 131 11.43 -12.01 -5.78
CA ASN A 131 11.12 -13.14 -4.89
C ASN A 131 10.46 -14.34 -5.57
N PRO A 132 11.01 -14.88 -6.67
CA PRO A 132 10.51 -16.12 -7.24
C PRO A 132 10.70 -17.29 -6.25
N PRO A 133 9.88 -18.35 -6.31
CA PRO A 133 10.04 -19.52 -5.47
C PRO A 133 11.44 -20.12 -5.67
N SER A 134 12.13 -20.41 -4.57
CA SER A 134 13.43 -21.08 -4.60
C SER A 134 13.56 -22.08 -3.46
N LEU A 135 14.36 -23.12 -3.65
CA LEU A 135 14.63 -24.13 -2.60
C LEU A 135 15.36 -23.52 -1.39
N SER A 136 16.14 -22.45 -1.60
CA SER A 136 16.88 -21.75 -0.55
C SER A 136 16.03 -20.75 0.23
N ASN A 137 14.85 -20.36 -0.26
CA ASN A 137 13.95 -19.38 0.35
C ASN A 137 12.49 -19.83 0.27
N ALA A 138 12.19 -20.92 0.97
CA ALA A 138 10.86 -21.54 0.96
C ALA A 138 9.73 -20.63 1.49
N LEU A 139 10.03 -19.60 2.28
CA LEU A 139 9.07 -18.63 2.83
C LEU A 139 9.20 -17.23 2.20
N GLY A 140 10.25 -16.96 1.43
CA GLY A 140 10.48 -15.68 0.76
C GLY A 140 9.35 -15.29 -0.20
N TRP A 141 8.69 -16.29 -0.79
CA TRP A 141 7.57 -16.11 -1.70
C TRP A 141 6.31 -15.50 -1.03
N ILE A 142 6.22 -15.46 0.30
CA ILE A 142 5.10 -14.83 1.02
C ILE A 142 5.21 -13.31 0.99
N ARG A 143 6.44 -12.77 0.94
CA ARG A 143 6.73 -11.34 0.92
C ARG A 143 6.66 -10.83 -0.52
N ARG A 144 5.84 -9.82 -0.75
CA ARG A 144 5.56 -9.29 -2.10
C ARG A 144 6.24 -7.97 -2.31
N ASP A 145 6.73 -7.75 -3.51
CA ASP A 145 7.04 -6.43 -4.01
C ASP A 145 5.75 -5.78 -4.50
N HIS A 146 5.18 -4.95 -3.65
CA HIS A 146 3.90 -4.30 -3.96
C HIS A 146 4.08 -2.84 -4.39
N ARG A 147 5.33 -2.40 -4.61
CA ARG A 147 5.66 -1.08 -5.14
C ARG A 147 5.13 -0.93 -6.57
N LYS A 148 4.75 0.29 -6.95
CA LYS A 148 4.42 0.70 -8.30
C LYS A 148 5.17 1.99 -8.56
N LEU A 149 6.36 1.84 -9.11
CA LEU A 149 7.32 2.90 -9.33
C LEU A 149 7.79 2.88 -10.79
N ILE A 150 7.81 4.04 -11.43
CA ILE A 150 8.42 4.24 -12.74
C ILE A 150 9.36 5.42 -12.62
N VAL A 151 10.60 5.27 -13.06
CA VAL A 151 11.56 6.37 -13.13
C VAL A 151 12.09 6.47 -14.57
N VAL A 152 12.02 7.67 -15.12
CA VAL A 152 12.43 7.95 -16.51
C VAL A 152 13.60 8.95 -16.51
N ASP A 153 14.71 8.56 -17.11
CA ASP A 153 15.94 9.33 -17.27
C ASP A 153 16.53 9.89 -15.95
N GLY A 154 16.09 9.41 -14.79
CA GLY A 154 16.40 10.00 -13.49
C GLY A 154 15.87 11.43 -13.33
N GLN A 155 14.86 11.82 -14.10
CA GLN A 155 14.30 13.18 -14.13
C GLN A 155 12.84 13.22 -13.66
N THR A 156 12.08 12.18 -13.96
CA THR A 156 10.68 12.08 -13.60
C THR A 156 10.42 10.74 -12.92
N ALA A 157 9.70 10.76 -11.81
CA ALA A 157 9.24 9.56 -11.13
C ALA A 157 7.71 9.53 -11.03
N TYR A 158 7.12 8.36 -11.13
CA TYR A 158 5.71 8.10 -10.91
C TYR A 158 5.56 7.07 -9.80
N VAL A 159 4.76 7.40 -8.77
CA VAL A 159 4.35 6.49 -7.71
C VAL A 159 2.84 6.38 -7.72
N SER A 160 2.29 5.19 -7.60
CA SER A 160 0.85 5.02 -7.74
C SER A 160 0.28 3.81 -6.98
N GLY A 161 -1.05 3.75 -6.89
CA GLY A 161 -1.78 2.53 -6.57
C GLY A 161 -1.95 1.61 -7.78
N LEU A 162 -1.89 2.18 -9.00
CA LEU A 162 -2.14 1.49 -10.27
C LEU A 162 -1.02 0.50 -10.61
N CYS A 163 -1.41 -0.58 -11.26
CA CYS A 163 -0.50 -1.45 -12.00
C CYS A 163 -0.78 -1.36 -13.52
N ILE A 164 -0.13 -2.21 -14.32
CA ILE A 164 -0.29 -2.25 -15.77
C ILE A 164 -1.22 -3.42 -16.15
N GLY A 165 -2.46 -3.09 -16.52
CA GLY A 165 -3.46 -4.07 -16.91
C GLY A 165 -4.81 -3.45 -17.26
N GLN A 166 -5.61 -4.22 -18.01
CA GLN A 166 -6.89 -3.81 -18.56
C GLN A 166 -7.92 -3.41 -17.47
N MET A 167 -7.83 -3.96 -16.27
CA MET A 167 -8.78 -3.67 -15.19
C MET A 167 -8.74 -2.20 -14.75
N TRP A 168 -7.57 -1.54 -14.82
CA TRP A 168 -7.43 -0.11 -14.52
C TRP A 168 -7.94 0.78 -15.66
N GLU A 169 -7.79 0.33 -16.93
CA GLU A 169 -8.30 1.07 -18.09
C GLU A 169 -9.80 0.88 -18.31
N GLY A 170 -10.35 -0.24 -17.82
CA GLY A 170 -11.73 -0.63 -18.07
C GLY A 170 -11.92 -1.26 -19.47
N ARG A 171 -13.17 -1.59 -19.80
CA ARG A 171 -13.58 -2.10 -21.11
C ARG A 171 -14.91 -1.46 -21.48
N PRO A 172 -14.91 -0.30 -22.13
CA PRO A 172 -16.13 0.40 -22.52
C PRO A 172 -17.05 -0.46 -23.38
N GLU A 173 -16.49 -1.30 -24.25
CA GLU A 173 -17.21 -2.23 -25.12
C GLU A 173 -17.97 -3.35 -24.36
N LEU A 174 -17.57 -3.62 -23.11
CA LEU A 174 -18.21 -4.56 -22.20
C LEU A 174 -18.94 -3.86 -21.04
N HIS A 175 -19.10 -2.54 -21.10
CA HIS A 175 -19.66 -1.72 -20.02
C HIS A 175 -18.93 -1.91 -18.68
N GLN A 176 -17.65 -2.26 -18.71
CA GLN A 176 -16.81 -2.41 -17.54
C GLN A 176 -16.05 -1.10 -17.29
N GLU A 177 -16.47 -0.38 -16.25
CA GLU A 177 -15.79 0.85 -15.83
C GLU A 177 -14.35 0.56 -15.37
N PRO A 178 -13.42 1.53 -15.55
CA PRO A 178 -12.07 1.45 -15.00
C PRO A 178 -12.12 1.35 -13.46
N TRP A 179 -11.07 0.77 -12.89
CA TRP A 179 -10.85 0.88 -11.46
C TRP A 179 -10.46 2.30 -11.09
N ARG A 180 -11.06 2.81 -10.00
CA ARG A 180 -10.69 4.11 -9.42
C ARG A 180 -9.37 3.99 -8.67
N ASP A 181 -8.35 4.71 -9.12
CA ASP A 181 -7.03 4.68 -8.50
C ASP A 181 -6.34 6.06 -8.60
N THR A 182 -5.20 6.23 -7.93
CA THR A 182 -4.49 7.51 -7.89
C THR A 182 -2.99 7.28 -8.01
N GLY A 183 -2.34 8.09 -8.86
CA GLY A 183 -0.89 8.19 -8.95
C GLY A 183 -0.43 9.63 -8.76
N ILE A 184 0.88 9.79 -8.69
CA ILE A 184 1.55 11.08 -8.61
C ILE A 184 2.78 11.09 -9.50
N GLU A 185 2.93 12.13 -10.27
CA GLU A 185 4.15 12.49 -11.00
C GLU A 185 5.01 13.39 -10.12
N ILE A 186 6.31 13.15 -10.12
CA ILE A 186 7.29 13.89 -9.31
C ILE A 186 8.45 14.28 -10.22
N ILE A 187 8.81 15.57 -10.20
CA ILE A 187 9.99 16.12 -10.84
C ILE A 187 10.76 16.91 -9.79
N GLY A 188 12.08 16.73 -9.71
CA GLY A 188 12.92 17.42 -8.75
C GLY A 188 13.75 16.48 -7.87
N PRO A 189 14.31 16.98 -6.74
CA PRO A 189 15.28 16.22 -5.94
C PRO A 189 14.78 14.89 -5.37
N ALA A 190 13.49 14.71 -5.19
CA ALA A 190 12.94 13.45 -4.70
C ALA A 190 13.06 12.29 -5.72
N VAL A 191 13.29 12.59 -7.01
CA VAL A 191 13.52 11.56 -8.04
C VAL A 191 14.78 10.75 -7.75
N ASP A 192 15.81 11.37 -7.15
CA ASP A 192 17.03 10.65 -6.76
C ASP A 192 16.75 9.57 -5.70
N HIS A 193 15.80 9.82 -4.79
CA HIS A 193 15.35 8.84 -3.80
C HIS A 193 14.52 7.72 -4.45
N ALA A 194 13.71 8.05 -5.46
CA ALA A 194 12.96 7.07 -6.24
C ALA A 194 13.91 6.13 -7.00
N GLU A 195 14.94 6.68 -7.65
CA GLU A 195 15.97 5.94 -8.35
C GLU A 195 16.76 5.03 -7.39
N ALA A 196 17.16 5.54 -6.23
CA ALA A 196 17.86 4.76 -5.21
C ALA A 196 17.00 3.58 -4.71
N SER A 197 15.70 3.78 -4.53
CA SER A 197 14.76 2.72 -4.13
C SER A 197 14.61 1.66 -5.22
N PHE A 198 14.50 2.06 -6.49
CA PHE A 198 14.50 1.11 -7.61
C PHE A 198 15.80 0.31 -7.67
N ALA A 199 16.97 0.96 -7.52
CA ALA A 199 18.28 0.30 -7.54
C ALA A 199 18.39 -0.75 -6.43
N GLU A 200 17.80 -0.51 -5.27
CA GLU A 200 17.75 -1.51 -4.19
C GLU A 200 16.90 -2.71 -4.58
N SER A 201 15.68 -2.51 -5.07
CA SER A 201 14.79 -3.59 -5.54
C SER A 201 15.43 -4.37 -6.69
N TRP A 202 16.13 -3.68 -7.59
CA TRP A 202 16.86 -4.29 -8.68
C TRP A 202 17.95 -5.25 -8.18
N ARG A 203 18.77 -4.82 -7.19
CA ARG A 203 19.78 -5.69 -6.55
C ARG A 203 19.15 -6.88 -5.82
N LEU A 204 18.06 -6.64 -5.08
CA LEU A 204 17.32 -7.71 -4.40
C LEU A 204 16.74 -8.73 -5.39
N ALA A 205 16.37 -8.31 -6.59
CA ALA A 205 15.95 -9.18 -7.68
C ALA A 205 17.14 -9.86 -8.43
N GLY A 206 18.38 -9.70 -7.94
CA GLY A 206 19.60 -10.29 -8.52
C GLY A 206 20.13 -9.50 -9.73
N GLY A 207 19.77 -8.23 -9.87
CA GLY A 207 20.34 -7.33 -10.88
C GLY A 207 21.76 -6.87 -10.49
N ALA A 208 22.61 -6.66 -11.49
CA ALA A 208 23.92 -6.03 -11.28
C ALA A 208 23.75 -4.51 -11.06
N ASP A 209 24.70 -3.92 -10.33
CA ASP A 209 24.76 -2.47 -10.20
C ASP A 209 24.87 -1.80 -11.58
N TYR A 210 24.24 -0.67 -11.73
CA TYR A 210 24.25 0.13 -12.96
C TYR A 210 24.57 1.60 -12.65
N PRO A 211 25.17 2.33 -13.60
CA PRO A 211 25.44 3.75 -13.40
C PRO A 211 24.12 4.54 -13.29
N SER A 212 24.15 5.61 -12.50
CA SER A 212 23.01 6.54 -12.46
C SER A 212 22.66 7.01 -13.89
N PRO A 213 21.37 7.06 -14.26
CA PRO A 213 20.95 7.60 -15.55
C PRO A 213 21.27 9.10 -15.66
N ARG A 214 21.52 9.78 -14.55
CA ARG A 214 21.97 11.16 -14.50
C ARG A 214 23.50 11.24 -14.48
N THR A 215 24.03 12.07 -15.36
CA THR A 215 25.48 12.37 -15.46
C THR A 215 25.84 13.76 -14.96
N ASP A 216 24.84 14.61 -14.72
CA ASP A 216 24.93 16.04 -14.41
C ASP A 216 24.70 16.34 -12.91
N GLY A 217 24.87 15.33 -12.05
CA GLY A 217 24.72 15.42 -10.60
C GLY A 217 23.27 15.24 -10.11
N PRO A 218 22.97 15.63 -8.86
CA PRO A 218 21.65 15.48 -8.26
C PRO A 218 20.55 16.20 -9.03
N SER A 219 19.32 15.72 -8.92
CA SER A 219 18.16 16.33 -9.57
C SER A 219 17.96 17.79 -9.10
N PRO A 220 17.89 18.76 -10.03
CA PRO A 220 17.72 20.16 -9.66
C PRO A 220 16.31 20.41 -9.12
N PRO A 221 16.11 21.48 -8.30
CA PRO A 221 14.78 21.92 -7.93
C PRO A 221 13.91 22.21 -9.15
N ALA A 222 12.65 21.74 -9.11
CA ALA A 222 11.66 21.92 -10.17
C ALA A 222 10.40 22.67 -9.71
N GLY A 223 10.27 22.90 -8.40
CA GLY A 223 9.11 23.57 -7.79
C GLY A 223 9.35 23.87 -6.32
N SER A 224 8.26 23.96 -5.55
CA SER A 224 8.29 24.32 -4.12
C SER A 224 7.75 23.23 -3.20
N VAL A 225 7.29 22.11 -3.74
CA VAL A 225 6.63 21.05 -2.96
C VAL A 225 7.64 20.32 -2.09
N ASN A 226 7.27 20.16 -0.81
CA ASN A 226 8.00 19.35 0.14
C ASN A 226 7.32 17.97 0.26
N LEU A 227 8.07 16.91 0.09
CA LEU A 227 7.55 15.56 0.18
C LEU A 227 8.57 14.57 0.76
N ARG A 228 8.08 13.42 1.19
CA ARG A 228 8.88 12.24 1.54
C ARG A 228 8.51 11.09 0.64
N LEU A 229 9.49 10.45 0.03
CA LEU A 229 9.32 9.10 -0.47
C LEU A 229 9.55 8.12 0.68
N ILE A 230 8.54 7.33 1.00
CA ILE A 230 8.56 6.41 2.14
C ILE A 230 8.60 4.97 1.61
N PRO A 231 9.79 4.36 1.51
CA PRO A 231 9.89 2.94 1.26
C PRO A 231 9.52 2.20 2.55
N THR A 232 8.53 1.33 2.48
CA THR A 232 8.25 0.35 3.53
C THR A 232 8.82 -0.98 3.07
N GLU A 233 9.60 -1.61 3.94
CA GLU A 233 10.18 -2.92 3.74
C GLU A 233 9.64 -3.88 4.81
N PRO A 234 9.71 -5.19 4.58
CA PRO A 234 9.28 -6.14 5.60
C PRO A 234 9.88 -5.83 6.98
N PHE A 235 9.00 -5.72 7.98
CA PHE A 235 9.29 -5.42 9.40
C PHE A 235 9.75 -3.99 9.73
N THR A 236 9.89 -3.09 8.77
CA THR A 236 10.23 -1.67 9.07
C THR A 236 9.04 -0.88 9.60
N ALA A 237 7.82 -1.23 9.20
CA ALA A 237 6.56 -0.57 9.59
C ALA A 237 6.55 0.95 9.37
N ASN A 238 7.31 1.45 8.39
CA ASN A 238 7.48 2.88 8.15
C ASN A 238 6.14 3.59 7.95
N MET A 239 5.29 3.02 7.04
CA MET A 239 4.00 3.64 6.76
C MET A 239 3.00 3.45 7.89
N LEU A 240 2.99 2.32 8.61
CA LEU A 240 2.14 2.15 9.80
C LEU A 240 2.42 3.23 10.87
N ARG A 241 3.71 3.49 11.14
CA ARG A 241 4.10 4.53 12.10
C ARG A 241 3.67 5.92 11.64
N MET A 242 3.79 6.20 10.32
CA MET A 242 3.34 7.46 9.75
C MET A 242 1.81 7.59 9.83
N ASP A 243 1.06 6.54 9.47
CA ASP A 243 -0.41 6.53 9.56
C ASP A 243 -0.89 6.78 11.01
N LEU A 244 -0.24 6.15 12.00
CA LEU A 244 -0.54 6.37 13.42
C LEU A 244 -0.21 7.81 13.86
N LEU A 245 0.95 8.35 13.45
CA LEU A 245 1.35 9.71 13.78
C LEU A 245 0.36 10.72 13.19
N VAL A 246 0.07 10.63 11.89
CA VAL A 246 -0.86 11.56 11.22
C VAL A 246 -2.26 11.48 11.84
N THR A 247 -2.76 10.26 12.11
CA THR A 247 -4.05 10.08 12.79
C THR A 247 -4.07 10.75 14.18
N SER A 248 -2.94 10.73 14.89
CA SER A 248 -2.83 11.29 16.25
C SER A 248 -2.72 12.82 16.27
N ILE A 249 -2.27 13.45 15.18
CA ILE A 249 -2.05 14.90 15.13
C ILE A 249 -3.10 15.66 14.30
N ALA A 250 -3.90 14.95 13.49
CA ALA A 250 -5.01 15.55 12.75
C ALA A 250 -5.97 16.27 13.72
N ARG A 251 -6.45 17.45 13.31
CA ARG A 251 -7.27 18.32 14.17
C ARG A 251 -8.66 18.63 13.59
N GLN A 252 -8.78 18.67 12.27
CA GLN A 252 -10.03 19.04 11.58
C GLN A 252 -10.58 17.89 10.80
N SER A 253 -9.76 17.24 9.98
CA SER A 253 -10.21 16.18 9.07
C SER A 253 -9.11 15.14 8.84
N LEU A 254 -9.54 13.89 8.66
CA LEU A 254 -8.69 12.80 8.21
C LEU A 254 -9.53 11.93 7.25
N TRP A 255 -9.30 12.10 5.95
CA TRP A 255 -10.04 11.41 4.89
C TRP A 255 -9.14 10.39 4.21
N ILE A 256 -9.58 9.16 4.16
CA ILE A 256 -8.76 8.02 3.74
C ILE A 256 -9.53 7.20 2.70
N THR A 257 -8.85 6.87 1.59
CA THR A 257 -9.29 5.85 0.64
C THR A 257 -8.39 4.64 0.73
N ASP A 258 -8.94 3.44 0.84
CA ASP A 258 -8.18 2.20 0.88
C ASP A 258 -8.91 1.05 0.20
N ALA A 259 -8.15 0.23 -0.55
CA ALA A 259 -8.69 -0.88 -1.33
C ALA A 259 -8.93 -2.15 -0.50
N TYR A 260 -8.12 -2.39 0.55
CA TYR A 260 -8.15 -3.63 1.33
C TYR A 260 -8.00 -3.35 2.82
N PHE A 261 -8.99 -2.61 3.35
CA PHE A 261 -9.00 -2.17 4.74
C PHE A 261 -9.22 -3.34 5.71
N ILE A 262 -8.16 -3.73 6.38
CA ILE A 262 -8.16 -4.69 7.48
C ILE A 262 -7.24 -4.13 8.58
N GLY A 263 -7.67 -3.03 9.18
CA GLY A 263 -6.89 -2.29 10.17
C GLY A 263 -6.54 -3.12 11.40
N THR A 264 -5.34 -2.90 11.92
CA THR A 264 -4.90 -3.50 13.19
C THR A 264 -5.58 -2.82 14.38
N GLY A 265 -5.66 -3.53 15.52
CA GLY A 265 -6.26 -2.98 16.74
C GLY A 265 -5.75 -1.57 17.11
N PRO A 266 -4.42 -1.34 17.18
CA PRO A 266 -3.88 0.00 17.47
C PRO A 266 -4.33 1.08 16.48
N TYR A 267 -4.40 0.77 15.18
CA TYR A 267 -4.81 1.76 14.17
C TYR A 267 -6.32 2.06 14.24
N LEU A 268 -7.16 1.04 14.45
CA LEU A 268 -8.59 1.22 14.67
C LEU A 268 -8.87 2.08 15.92
N GLU A 269 -8.13 1.85 17.01
CA GLU A 269 -8.26 2.68 18.23
C GLU A 269 -7.80 4.12 17.98
N ALA A 270 -6.74 4.36 17.17
CA ALA A 270 -6.31 5.71 16.81
C ALA A 270 -7.40 6.45 16.02
N LEU A 271 -8.01 5.82 15.01
CA LEU A 271 -9.13 6.40 14.23
C LEU A 271 -10.33 6.75 15.12
N LYS A 272 -10.69 5.84 16.04
CA LYS A 272 -11.80 6.06 16.98
C LYS A 272 -11.53 7.23 17.94
N ARG A 273 -10.31 7.36 18.43
CA ARG A 273 -9.92 8.48 19.30
C ARG A 273 -9.95 9.81 18.55
N ALA A 274 -9.37 9.86 17.34
CA ALA A 274 -9.43 11.05 16.51
C ALA A 274 -10.88 11.51 16.27
N ALA A 275 -11.80 10.59 15.92
CA ALA A 275 -13.22 10.91 15.76
C ALA A 275 -13.87 11.37 17.06
N ALA A 276 -13.56 10.74 18.21
CA ALA A 276 -14.08 11.13 19.51
C ALA A 276 -13.57 12.53 19.96
N ASP A 277 -12.37 12.92 19.51
CA ASP A 277 -11.78 14.25 19.74
C ASP A 277 -12.34 15.32 18.78
N GLY A 278 -13.29 14.96 17.90
CA GLY A 278 -14.00 15.87 17.00
C GLY A 278 -13.38 16.00 15.60
N VAL A 279 -12.40 15.19 15.24
CA VAL A 279 -11.85 15.13 13.87
C VAL A 279 -12.87 14.49 12.94
N ASP A 280 -13.15 15.09 11.78
CA ASP A 280 -13.97 14.50 10.73
C ASP A 280 -13.19 13.35 10.04
N VAL A 281 -13.29 12.16 10.63
CA VAL A 281 -12.64 10.95 10.10
C VAL A 281 -13.56 10.25 9.12
N ARG A 282 -13.11 10.12 7.85
CA ARG A 282 -13.87 9.45 6.78
C ARG A 282 -13.04 8.35 6.14
N LEU A 283 -13.67 7.20 5.90
CA LEU A 283 -13.10 6.07 5.16
C LEU A 283 -13.92 5.86 3.89
N LEU A 284 -13.27 5.87 2.73
CA LEU A 284 -13.82 5.43 1.45
C LEU A 284 -13.25 4.06 1.10
N LEU A 285 -14.11 3.06 1.05
CA LEU A 285 -13.76 1.65 0.92
C LEU A 285 -14.51 1.01 -0.25
N PRO A 286 -14.04 -0.10 -0.84
CA PRO A 286 -14.72 -0.75 -1.94
C PRO A 286 -16.00 -1.45 -1.47
N HIS A 287 -17.08 -1.30 -2.24
CA HIS A 287 -18.31 -2.12 -2.09
C HIS A 287 -18.05 -3.58 -2.53
N GLY A 288 -17.27 -3.78 -3.58
CA GLY A 288 -16.84 -5.05 -4.13
C GLY A 288 -15.33 -5.09 -4.33
N SER A 289 -14.72 -6.28 -4.31
CA SER A 289 -13.27 -6.47 -4.46
C SER A 289 -12.99 -7.69 -5.34
N ASP A 290 -11.87 -7.61 -6.09
CA ASP A 290 -11.27 -8.74 -6.79
C ASP A 290 -10.83 -9.87 -5.84
N VAL A 291 -10.57 -9.52 -4.57
CA VAL A 291 -10.29 -10.45 -3.47
C VAL A 291 -11.52 -10.57 -2.57
N GLY A 292 -12.51 -11.35 -3.00
CA GLY A 292 -13.88 -11.36 -2.45
C GLY A 292 -14.02 -11.57 -0.94
N TRP A 293 -13.06 -12.20 -0.25
CA TRP A 293 -13.09 -12.39 1.21
C TRP A 293 -12.70 -11.13 2.00
N THR A 294 -12.07 -10.14 1.39
CA THR A 294 -11.62 -8.90 2.08
C THR A 294 -12.80 -8.02 2.50
N VAL A 295 -13.82 -7.89 1.65
CA VAL A 295 -14.99 -7.04 1.92
C VAL A 295 -15.76 -7.49 3.17
N PRO A 296 -16.15 -8.78 3.36
CA PRO A 296 -16.79 -9.22 4.59
C PRO A 296 -15.95 -8.98 5.85
N ILE A 297 -14.62 -9.13 5.77
CA ILE A 297 -13.72 -8.86 6.89
C ILE A 297 -13.70 -7.36 7.19
N SER A 298 -13.52 -6.52 6.18
CA SER A 298 -13.56 -5.06 6.32
C SER A 298 -14.88 -4.61 6.99
N ARG A 299 -16.02 -5.08 6.48
CA ARG A 299 -17.36 -4.75 7.04
C ARG A 299 -17.51 -5.19 8.49
N SER A 300 -16.83 -6.24 8.94
CA SER A 300 -16.87 -6.67 10.34
C SER A 300 -16.25 -5.65 11.31
N LEU A 301 -15.39 -4.74 10.79
CA LEU A 301 -14.74 -3.67 11.53
C LEU A 301 -15.54 -2.37 11.55
N TYR A 302 -16.59 -2.21 10.74
CA TYR A 302 -17.31 -0.96 10.58
C TYR A 302 -18.05 -0.53 11.86
N ARG A 303 -18.77 -1.44 12.50
CA ARG A 303 -19.62 -1.09 13.64
C ARG A 303 -18.89 -0.32 14.74
N PRO A 304 -17.73 -0.78 15.29
CA PRO A 304 -17.04 -0.03 16.34
C PRO A 304 -16.48 1.31 15.88
N LEU A 305 -16.17 1.48 14.59
CA LEU A 305 -15.74 2.75 14.01
C LEU A 305 -16.93 3.72 13.91
N LEU A 306 -18.06 3.27 13.35
CA LEU A 306 -19.30 4.06 13.25
C LEU A 306 -19.83 4.48 14.63
N GLU A 307 -19.78 3.58 15.63
CA GLU A 307 -20.15 3.89 17.03
C GLU A 307 -19.28 4.99 17.64
N ALA A 308 -18.02 5.11 17.21
CA ALA A 308 -17.08 6.14 17.64
C ALA A 308 -17.18 7.47 16.84
N GLY A 309 -18.03 7.53 15.81
CA GLY A 309 -18.22 8.73 14.98
C GLY A 309 -17.41 8.76 13.68
N VAL A 310 -16.64 7.72 13.37
CA VAL A 310 -16.00 7.60 12.04
C VAL A 310 -17.07 7.41 10.98
N ARG A 311 -16.99 8.16 9.88
CA ARG A 311 -17.89 8.03 8.73
C ARG A 311 -17.31 7.06 7.71
N ILE A 312 -18.09 6.13 7.23
CA ILE A 312 -17.68 5.10 6.27
C ILE A 312 -18.53 5.19 5.02
N PHE A 313 -17.85 5.18 3.87
CA PHE A 313 -18.48 5.23 2.55
C PHE A 313 -18.04 4.03 1.74
N GLU A 314 -18.95 3.39 1.03
CA GLU A 314 -18.65 2.33 0.07
C GLU A 314 -18.77 2.85 -1.36
N TRP A 315 -17.70 2.63 -2.15
CA TRP A 315 -17.60 3.05 -3.54
C TRP A 315 -18.66 2.39 -4.42
N GLY A 316 -19.39 3.17 -5.20
CA GLY A 316 -20.48 2.69 -6.05
C GLY A 316 -20.07 2.18 -7.44
N GLY A 317 -18.81 2.37 -7.85
CA GLY A 317 -18.29 1.88 -9.13
C GLY A 317 -17.72 0.45 -9.06
N THR A 318 -16.99 0.02 -10.10
CA THR A 318 -16.45 -1.34 -10.21
C THR A 318 -15.53 -1.69 -9.05
N MET A 319 -14.50 -0.88 -8.79
CA MET A 319 -13.60 -0.99 -7.64
C MET A 319 -12.89 0.33 -7.36
N VAL A 320 -12.75 0.72 -6.11
CA VAL A 320 -11.78 1.71 -5.67
C VAL A 320 -10.51 0.99 -5.22
N HIS A 321 -9.40 1.27 -5.90
CA HIS A 321 -8.10 0.63 -5.61
C HIS A 321 -7.06 1.63 -5.12
N ALA A 322 -7.38 2.92 -5.00
CA ALA A 322 -6.52 3.97 -4.48
C ALA A 322 -6.13 3.74 -3.01
N LYS A 323 -4.91 4.14 -2.64
CA LYS A 323 -4.42 4.19 -1.28
C LYS A 323 -3.97 5.62 -1.03
N THR A 324 -4.92 6.43 -0.55
CA THR A 324 -4.70 7.85 -0.33
C THR A 324 -5.17 8.29 1.05
N ALA A 325 -4.57 9.35 1.57
CA ALA A 325 -5.05 10.02 2.77
C ALA A 325 -4.83 11.53 2.65
N VAL A 326 -5.74 12.30 3.24
CA VAL A 326 -5.62 13.75 3.41
C VAL A 326 -5.90 14.09 4.87
N ALA A 327 -4.99 14.82 5.51
CA ALA A 327 -5.17 15.33 6.87
C ALA A 327 -5.19 16.85 6.86
N ASP A 328 -6.24 17.44 7.45
CA ASP A 328 -6.41 18.89 7.66
C ASP A 328 -6.24 19.72 6.37
N ARG A 329 -6.38 19.11 5.18
CA ARG A 329 -6.12 19.70 3.85
C ARG A 329 -4.72 20.29 3.69
N ARG A 330 -3.73 19.81 4.47
CA ARG A 330 -2.33 20.29 4.50
C ARG A 330 -1.30 19.20 4.30
N TRP A 331 -1.69 17.98 4.57
CA TRP A 331 -0.87 16.80 4.38
C TRP A 331 -1.63 15.82 3.49
N ALA A 332 -0.92 15.23 2.55
CA ALA A 332 -1.47 14.23 1.65
C ALA A 332 -0.57 13.00 1.57
N ARG A 333 -1.18 11.84 1.29
CA ARG A 333 -0.50 10.59 1.01
C ARG A 333 -1.06 9.96 -0.25
N ILE A 334 -0.17 9.48 -1.12
CA ILE A 334 -0.50 8.67 -2.31
C ILE A 334 0.53 7.54 -2.39
N GLY A 335 0.09 6.29 -2.60
CA GLY A 335 1.04 5.20 -2.73
C GLY A 335 0.43 3.82 -2.88
N SER A 336 1.21 2.81 -2.51
CA SER A 336 0.85 1.41 -2.68
C SER A 336 0.39 0.72 -1.39
N THR A 337 0.68 1.29 -0.21
CA THR A 337 0.42 0.67 1.09
C THR A 337 -1.07 0.62 1.43
N ASN A 338 -1.66 -0.55 1.50
CA ASN A 338 -3.00 -0.75 2.04
C ASN A 338 -3.00 -0.72 3.56
N LEU A 339 -4.13 -0.36 4.15
CA LEU A 339 -4.32 -0.32 5.60
C LEU A 339 -4.57 -1.72 6.18
N ASN A 340 -3.58 -2.58 6.03
CA ASN A 340 -3.58 -3.94 6.58
C ASN A 340 -2.19 -4.40 6.98
N LEU A 341 -2.13 -5.44 7.81
CA LEU A 341 -0.88 -5.92 8.39
C LEU A 341 0.12 -6.38 7.31
N ASN A 342 -0.36 -6.96 6.20
CA ASN A 342 0.53 -7.48 5.17
C ASN A 342 1.28 -6.33 4.44
N SER A 343 0.60 -5.25 4.09
CA SER A 343 1.25 -4.07 3.50
C SER A 343 2.16 -3.36 4.51
N TRP A 344 1.75 -3.25 5.77
CA TRP A 344 2.55 -2.55 6.77
C TRP A 344 3.81 -3.29 7.23
N MET A 345 3.80 -4.64 7.22
CA MET A 345 4.84 -5.46 7.85
C MET A 345 5.44 -6.54 6.94
N GLY A 346 4.79 -6.89 5.85
CA GLY A 346 5.16 -8.05 5.04
C GLY A 346 5.66 -7.71 3.64
N ASN A 347 5.20 -6.63 3.06
CA ASN A 347 5.52 -6.25 1.69
C ASN A 347 6.61 -5.18 1.60
N TRP A 348 7.20 -5.06 0.40
CA TRP A 348 7.83 -3.84 -0.06
C TRP A 348 6.75 -2.93 -0.62
N GLU A 349 6.64 -1.72 -0.10
CA GLU A 349 5.66 -0.71 -0.50
C GLU A 349 6.38 0.62 -0.79
N MET A 350 5.70 1.52 -1.49
CA MET A 350 6.17 2.87 -1.76
C MET A 350 5.04 3.86 -1.62
N ASP A 351 5.22 4.86 -0.76
CA ASP A 351 4.27 5.94 -0.56
C ASP A 351 4.96 7.31 -0.66
N VAL A 352 4.21 8.30 -1.08
CA VAL A 352 4.61 9.71 -1.09
C VAL A 352 3.78 10.44 -0.04
N ALA A 353 4.44 10.97 0.98
CA ALA A 353 3.82 11.87 1.95
C ALA A 353 4.19 13.31 1.60
N ILE A 354 3.20 14.16 1.40
CA ILE A 354 3.32 15.49 0.81
C ILE A 354 2.92 16.52 1.87
N GLU A 355 3.78 17.47 2.14
CA GLU A 355 3.55 18.61 3.04
C GLU A 355 3.39 19.88 2.20
N ASP A 356 2.28 19.96 1.46
CA ASP A 356 1.95 21.04 0.54
C ASP A 356 0.43 21.24 0.49
N GLU A 357 -0.06 22.40 0.89
CA GLU A 357 -1.49 22.70 1.00
C GLU A 357 -2.19 22.64 -0.36
N PRO A 358 -1.69 23.22 -1.47
CA PRO A 358 -2.33 23.11 -2.78
C PRO A 358 -2.49 21.67 -3.27
N THR A 359 -1.48 20.83 -3.06
CA THR A 359 -1.54 19.40 -3.43
C THR A 359 -2.55 18.64 -2.56
N ALA A 360 -2.57 18.92 -1.24
CA ALA A 360 -3.51 18.31 -0.31
C ALA A 360 -4.96 18.73 -0.61
N GLU A 361 -5.20 20.00 -0.96
CA GLU A 361 -6.52 20.49 -1.39
C GLU A 361 -6.98 19.82 -2.70
N THR A 362 -6.09 19.63 -3.66
CA THR A 362 -6.42 18.92 -4.91
C THR A 362 -6.87 17.48 -4.62
N LEU A 363 -6.14 16.77 -3.75
CA LEU A 363 -6.50 15.40 -3.37
C LEU A 363 -7.81 15.35 -2.55
N ALA A 364 -8.04 16.35 -1.70
CA ALA A 364 -9.29 16.49 -0.96
C ALA A 364 -10.48 16.70 -1.91
N GLY A 365 -10.34 17.52 -2.94
CA GLY A 365 -11.34 17.70 -4.00
C GLY A 365 -11.68 16.39 -4.72
N HIS A 366 -10.65 15.61 -5.09
CA HIS A 366 -10.87 14.27 -5.68
C HIS A 366 -11.61 13.32 -4.73
N TYR A 367 -11.30 13.38 -3.43
CA TYR A 367 -11.99 12.58 -2.42
C TYR A 367 -13.48 12.96 -2.31
N GLU A 368 -13.79 14.25 -2.29
CA GLU A 368 -15.19 14.74 -2.24
C GLU A 368 -15.97 14.35 -3.49
N GLU A 369 -15.35 14.41 -4.68
CA GLU A 369 -15.95 13.89 -5.92
C GLU A 369 -16.24 12.39 -5.83
N ASP A 370 -15.30 11.61 -5.29
CA ASP A 370 -15.46 10.17 -5.10
C ASP A 370 -16.61 9.86 -4.13
N LEU A 371 -16.80 10.66 -3.07
CA LEU A 371 -17.94 10.52 -2.17
C LEU A 371 -19.28 10.72 -2.88
N SER A 372 -19.35 11.60 -3.90
CA SER A 372 -20.58 11.81 -4.67
C SER A 372 -21.07 10.54 -5.41
N ARG A 373 -20.17 9.58 -5.65
CA ARG A 373 -20.43 8.28 -6.28
C ARG A 373 -20.46 7.13 -5.27
N SER A 374 -20.48 7.44 -3.98
CA SER A 374 -20.38 6.47 -2.89
C SER A 374 -21.63 6.46 -2.03
N THR A 375 -21.84 5.36 -1.31
CA THR A 375 -22.95 5.21 -0.36
C THR A 375 -22.43 5.30 1.07
N GLU A 376 -22.94 6.24 1.87
CA GLU A 376 -22.59 6.31 3.29
C GLU A 376 -23.25 5.17 4.08
N ILE A 377 -22.45 4.49 4.87
CA ILE A 377 -22.91 3.40 5.75
C ILE A 377 -23.31 3.99 7.09
N VAL A 378 -24.58 3.83 7.45
CA VAL A 378 -25.13 4.32 8.70
C VAL A 378 -25.56 3.19 9.62
N LEU A 379 -25.43 3.42 10.94
CA LEU A 379 -25.96 2.46 11.92
C LEU A 379 -27.49 2.51 11.95
N ASP A 380 -28.12 1.39 11.68
CA ASP A 380 -29.54 1.24 11.99
C ASP A 380 -29.74 1.15 13.50
N ARG A 381 -30.23 2.26 14.11
CA ARG A 381 -30.55 2.34 15.52
C ARG A 381 -31.87 1.64 15.88
N ALA A 382 -32.70 1.30 14.87
CA ALA A 382 -34.00 0.66 15.08
C ALA A 382 -33.91 -0.83 15.43
N HIS A 383 -32.74 -1.46 15.17
CA HIS A 383 -32.51 -2.86 15.53
C HIS A 383 -31.43 -2.96 16.61
N PRO A 384 -31.77 -2.84 17.92
CA PRO A 384 -30.83 -3.09 18.99
C PRO A 384 -30.31 -4.54 18.87
N ARG A 385 -29.00 -4.74 19.19
CA ARG A 385 -28.37 -6.06 19.20
C ARG A 385 -29.35 -7.09 19.77
N PRO A 386 -29.58 -8.23 19.10
CA PRO A 386 -30.23 -9.37 19.77
C PRO A 386 -29.46 -9.67 21.04
N LYS A 387 -30.10 -9.58 22.21
CA LYS A 387 -29.47 -10.00 23.48
C LYS A 387 -28.86 -11.40 23.25
N PRO A 388 -27.65 -11.66 23.75
CA PRO A 388 -27.05 -12.98 23.61
C PRO A 388 -28.08 -14.00 24.12
N ARG A 389 -28.57 -14.86 23.22
CA ARG A 389 -29.43 -15.96 23.64
C ARG A 389 -28.66 -16.74 24.69
N PRO A 390 -29.33 -17.11 25.83
CA PRO A 390 -28.72 -18.04 26.80
C PRO A 390 -28.24 -19.24 26.02
N LYS A 391 -26.98 -19.64 26.28
CA LYS A 391 -26.37 -20.81 25.63
C LYS A 391 -27.21 -22.03 26.01
N GLN A 392 -28.14 -22.40 25.14
CA GLN A 392 -28.73 -23.76 25.24
C GLN A 392 -27.58 -24.75 25.01
N PRO A 393 -27.57 -25.88 25.76
CA PRO A 393 -26.59 -26.94 25.54
C PRO A 393 -26.73 -27.45 24.11
N VAL A 394 -25.81 -27.05 23.24
CA VAL A 394 -25.80 -27.53 21.85
C VAL A 394 -25.30 -28.96 21.85
N ALA A 395 -26.11 -29.90 21.38
CA ALA A 395 -25.69 -31.25 21.06
C ALA A 395 -24.38 -31.21 20.27
N ALA A 396 -23.42 -32.11 20.60
CA ALA A 396 -22.09 -32.13 20.03
C ALA A 396 -22.14 -32.10 18.48
N PRO A 397 -21.52 -31.13 17.80
CA PRO A 397 -21.59 -31.02 16.34
C PRO A 397 -20.87 -32.19 15.68
N SER A 398 -21.44 -32.69 14.58
CA SER A 398 -20.87 -33.76 13.78
C SER A 398 -19.41 -33.45 13.36
N ARG A 399 -18.60 -34.47 13.15
CA ARG A 399 -17.13 -34.36 12.89
C ARG A 399 -16.75 -33.40 11.78
N ARG A 400 -17.61 -33.14 10.78
CA ARG A 400 -17.37 -32.22 9.65
C ARG A 400 -17.39 -30.74 10.04
N TYR A 401 -18.18 -30.34 11.06
CA TYR A 401 -18.24 -28.94 11.53
C TYR A 401 -17.11 -28.54 12.47
N ARG A 402 -16.40 -29.50 13.07
CA ARG A 402 -15.29 -29.21 14.00
C ARG A 402 -14.05 -28.64 13.29
N THR A 403 -13.80 -29.00 12.04
CA THR A 403 -12.61 -28.59 11.30
C THR A 403 -12.67 -27.11 10.93
N GLY A 404 -13.80 -26.64 10.36
CA GLY A 404 -13.97 -25.23 9.98
C GLY A 404 -13.89 -24.25 11.17
N ARG A 405 -14.49 -24.63 12.32
CA ARG A 405 -14.43 -23.81 13.55
C ARG A 405 -13.04 -23.73 14.18
N ARG A 406 -12.21 -24.78 14.03
CA ARG A 406 -10.81 -24.76 14.47
C ARG A 406 -9.97 -23.82 13.61
N VAL A 407 -10.13 -23.85 12.30
CA VAL A 407 -9.40 -22.97 11.37
C VAL A 407 -9.71 -21.50 11.68
N VAL A 408 -10.98 -21.12 11.81
CA VAL A 408 -11.39 -19.74 12.12
C VAL A 408 -10.83 -19.30 13.50
N ARG A 409 -10.87 -20.14 14.54
CA ARG A 409 -10.29 -19.82 15.86
C ARG A 409 -8.76 -19.71 15.82
N THR A 410 -8.09 -20.47 14.97
CA THR A 410 -6.63 -20.40 14.82
C THR A 410 -6.24 -19.11 14.09
N VAL A 411 -6.94 -18.75 13.01
CA VAL A 411 -6.68 -17.50 12.25
C VAL A 411 -6.95 -16.26 13.12
N THR A 412 -8.07 -16.22 13.85
CA THR A 412 -8.36 -15.10 14.78
C THR A 412 -7.40 -15.08 15.96
N GLY A 413 -6.98 -16.24 16.49
CA GLY A 413 -6.00 -16.36 17.57
C GLY A 413 -4.61 -15.84 17.14
N VAL A 414 -4.17 -16.19 15.94
CA VAL A 414 -2.91 -15.70 15.35
C VAL A 414 -2.95 -14.18 15.13
N GLY A 415 -4.07 -13.62 14.63
CA GLY A 415 -4.22 -12.18 14.47
C GLY A 415 -4.17 -11.43 15.81
N HIS A 416 -4.82 -11.93 16.86
CA HIS A 416 -4.74 -11.36 18.21
C HIS A 416 -3.35 -11.48 18.82
N SER A 417 -2.65 -12.57 18.59
CA SER A 417 -1.31 -12.79 19.13
C SER A 417 -0.25 -11.94 18.41
N LEU A 418 -0.33 -11.82 17.08
CA LEU A 418 0.53 -10.89 16.31
C LEU A 418 0.27 -9.43 16.72
N GLY A 419 -0.99 -9.04 16.90
CA GLY A 419 -1.35 -7.72 17.40
C GLY A 419 -0.78 -7.46 18.80
N ALA A 420 -0.79 -8.43 19.69
CA ALA A 420 -0.22 -8.33 21.03
C ALA A 420 1.33 -8.27 21.02
N ALA A 421 1.99 -8.98 20.12
CA ALA A 421 3.45 -8.90 19.93
C ALA A 421 3.90 -7.56 19.35
N VAL A 422 3.17 -7.04 18.36
CA VAL A 422 3.43 -5.71 17.75
C VAL A 422 3.16 -4.57 18.75
N SER A 423 2.22 -4.74 19.67
CA SER A 423 1.93 -3.76 20.73
C SER A 423 2.91 -3.82 21.92
N GLY A 424 3.91 -4.70 21.89
CA GLY A 424 4.91 -4.83 22.96
C GLY A 424 4.40 -5.51 24.25
N ASN A 425 3.19 -6.06 24.22
CA ASN A 425 2.55 -6.64 25.40
C ASN A 425 2.95 -8.10 25.71
N ARG A 426 3.67 -8.79 24.79
CA ARG A 426 4.25 -10.12 25.03
C ARG A 426 5.48 -10.37 24.13
N PRO A 427 6.54 -11.03 24.61
CA PRO A 427 7.68 -11.41 23.80
C PRO A 427 7.31 -12.51 22.80
N LEU A 428 7.98 -12.50 21.64
CA LEU A 428 7.78 -13.45 20.53
C LEU A 428 8.14 -14.91 20.87
N GLU A 429 8.82 -15.15 21.98
CA GLU A 429 9.30 -16.46 22.39
C GLU A 429 8.18 -17.46 22.79
N ASP A 430 6.99 -16.97 23.10
CA ASP A 430 5.82 -17.81 23.47
C ASP A 430 5.03 -18.31 22.24
N PHE A 431 5.52 -18.06 21.03
CA PHE A 431 4.87 -18.54 19.82
C PHE A 431 5.28 -19.97 19.50
N ALA A 432 4.34 -20.89 19.61
CA ALA A 432 4.44 -22.19 18.96
C ALA A 432 4.49 -21.98 17.42
N VAL A 433 5.69 -21.92 16.85
CA VAL A 433 5.95 -21.76 15.41
C VAL A 433 5.19 -22.80 14.57
N VAL A 434 4.98 -23.99 15.12
CA VAL A 434 4.32 -25.12 14.47
C VAL A 434 2.85 -24.86 14.06
N PRO A 435 1.97 -24.26 14.89
CA PRO A 435 0.60 -23.96 14.47
C PRO A 435 0.52 -22.84 13.41
N VAL A 436 1.46 -21.88 13.43
CA VAL A 436 1.53 -20.78 12.46
C VAL A 436 1.98 -21.31 11.10
N LEU A 437 2.99 -22.16 11.07
CA LEU A 437 3.45 -22.84 9.85
C LEU A 437 2.37 -23.80 9.31
N GLY A 438 1.68 -24.54 10.16
CA GLY A 438 0.58 -25.41 9.75
C GLY A 438 -0.60 -24.65 9.15
N ALA A 439 -0.98 -23.49 9.71
CA ALA A 439 -2.04 -22.65 9.18
C ALA A 439 -1.62 -21.99 7.85
N ALA A 440 -0.38 -21.53 7.73
CA ALA A 440 0.15 -20.94 6.49
C ALA A 440 0.25 -21.98 5.35
N LEU A 441 0.69 -23.20 5.66
CA LEU A 441 0.73 -24.30 4.69
C LEU A 441 -0.68 -24.75 4.26
N LEU A 442 -1.65 -24.76 5.17
CA LEU A 442 -3.03 -25.10 4.85
C LEU A 442 -3.70 -24.01 3.98
N LEU A 443 -3.42 -22.74 4.25
CA LEU A 443 -3.88 -21.60 3.44
C LEU A 443 -3.22 -21.61 2.07
N ALA A 444 -1.94 -21.94 1.96
CA ALA A 444 -1.24 -22.09 0.70
C ALA A 444 -1.78 -23.27 -0.11
N ALA A 445 -2.02 -24.41 0.52
CA ALA A 445 -2.60 -25.59 -0.14
C ALA A 445 -4.06 -25.33 -0.60
N THR A 446 -4.89 -24.65 0.20
CA THR A 446 -6.25 -24.27 -0.20
C THR A 446 -6.27 -23.21 -1.29
N ALA A 447 -5.32 -22.24 -1.29
CA ALA A 447 -5.18 -21.27 -2.37
C ALA A 447 -4.74 -21.96 -3.68
N VAL A 448 -3.80 -22.90 -3.63
CA VAL A 448 -3.38 -23.68 -4.81
C VAL A 448 -4.51 -24.55 -5.32
N ILE A 449 -5.24 -25.24 -4.46
CA ILE A 449 -6.40 -26.08 -4.86
C ILE A 449 -7.54 -25.20 -5.39
N GLY A 450 -7.85 -24.05 -4.76
CA GLY A 450 -8.87 -23.12 -5.25
C GLY A 450 -8.50 -22.44 -6.57
N PHE A 451 -7.20 -22.31 -6.87
CA PHE A 451 -6.71 -21.73 -8.11
C PHE A 451 -6.58 -22.74 -9.27
N VAL A 452 -6.29 -23.99 -8.96
CA VAL A 452 -6.08 -25.07 -9.95
C VAL A 452 -7.38 -25.83 -10.25
N ALA A 453 -8.22 -26.07 -9.26
CA ALA A 453 -9.44 -26.87 -9.40
C ALA A 453 -10.46 -26.32 -10.43
N PRO A 454 -10.77 -25.00 -10.52
CA PRO A 454 -11.71 -24.49 -11.50
C PRO A 454 -11.20 -24.58 -12.95
N ARG A 455 -9.88 -24.66 -13.15
CA ARG A 455 -9.25 -24.72 -14.48
C ARG A 455 -9.08 -26.13 -15.02
N VAL A 456 -9.03 -27.11 -14.15
CA VAL A 456 -8.96 -28.54 -14.52
C VAL A 456 -10.35 -29.09 -14.84
N LEU A 457 -11.42 -28.52 -14.26
CA LEU A 457 -12.81 -28.92 -14.49
C LEU A 457 -13.50 -28.16 -15.64
N ALA A 458 -12.84 -27.16 -16.24
CA ALA A 458 -13.38 -26.33 -17.32
C ALA A 458 -12.80 -26.66 -18.72
N TRP A 459 -12.16 -27.81 -18.89
CA TRP A 459 -11.74 -28.27 -20.21
C TRP A 459 -12.64 -29.41 -20.68
N PRO A 460 -13.34 -29.24 -21.83
CA PRO A 460 -13.92 -30.34 -22.55
C PRO A 460 -12.84 -31.14 -23.29
#